data_0088daba6c9bd8d9bccf235d44787192
#
_entry.id   0088daba6c9bd8d9bccf235d44787192
#
_cell.length_a   1.000
_cell.length_b   1.000
_cell.length_c   1.000
_cell.angle_alpha   90.00
_cell.angle_beta   90.00
_cell.angle_gamma   90.00
#
_symmetry.space_group_name_H-M   'P 1'
#
loop_
_entity.id
_entity.type
_entity.pdbx_description
1 polymer ?
#
loop_
_entity_poly.entity_id
_entity_poly.type
_entity_poly.pdbx_seq_one_letter_code
_entity_poly.pdbx_strand_id
1 'polypeptide(L)'
;MNSVARRIRNLSIAAAALTLIACAPAPDDQYQGYLEANYAYVGTPQAGRLMELPVNRGSAVEIGTLLFVLDAELEKQQLAEAQARLAQTQAQRADLNQGRRPAEIQVIAGRIREARSVLNLAARELSRTTDLQKRGLVSNDALDRANAAHSQAQARLASTLAEQSSAELAGRPDTISAADAAVEAAQSVVEQARWRLAQMQVSASAAAHVDDTLYQVGEWVPAGAPVLKLLPTQGPFVRFFVSLTELAQWSPGVSIEVDCNGCAAPLTATVSFIAAAPEYTPP
;
A
#
# COMPACT_ATOMS: atom_id res chain seq x y z
N MET A 1 68.62 45.65 -65.20
CA MET A 1 67.24 45.04 -65.33
C MET A 1 66.97 43.83 -64.41
N ASN A 2 67.94 43.22 -63.73
CA ASN A 2 67.71 41.99 -62.94
C ASN A 2 67.25 42.17 -61.48
N SER A 3 67.37 43.38 -60.92
CA SER A 3 66.98 43.58 -59.50
C SER A 3 65.53 43.83 -59.22
N VAL A 4 64.84 44.41 -60.16
CA VAL A 4 63.38 44.72 -60.11
C VAL A 4 62.57 43.45 -60.29
N ALA A 5 62.90 42.53 -61.16
CA ALA A 5 62.24 41.25 -61.41
C ALA A 5 62.36 40.34 -60.15
N ARG A 6 63.49 40.39 -59.46
CA ARG A 6 63.67 39.59 -58.24
C ARG A 6 62.83 40.10 -57.07
N ARG A 7 62.59 41.40 -56.97
CA ARG A 7 61.76 42.02 -55.93
C ARG A 7 60.27 41.72 -56.16
N ILE A 8 59.81 41.78 -57.45
CA ILE A 8 58.45 41.49 -57.79
C ILE A 8 58.14 39.98 -57.55
N ARG A 9 59.05 39.08 -57.89
CA ARG A 9 58.87 37.63 -57.63
C ARG A 9 58.84 37.31 -56.14
N ASN A 10 59.62 37.96 -55.31
CA ASN A 10 59.59 37.76 -53.86
C ASN A 10 58.34 38.37 -53.22
N LEU A 11 57.82 39.47 -53.77
CA LEU A 11 56.54 40.05 -53.28
C LEU A 11 55.34 39.19 -53.63
N SER A 12 55.36 38.55 -54.82
CA SER A 12 54.29 37.63 -55.25
C SER A 12 54.28 36.33 -54.45
N ILE A 13 55.45 35.82 -54.06
CA ILE A 13 55.55 34.63 -53.19
C ILE A 13 55.10 34.94 -51.76
N ALA A 14 55.42 36.13 -51.24
CA ALA A 14 54.96 36.57 -49.89
C ALA A 14 53.44 36.81 -49.88
N ALA A 15 52.83 37.35 -50.94
CA ALA A 15 51.38 37.51 -51.07
C ALA A 15 50.64 36.15 -51.17
N ALA A 16 51.21 35.18 -51.94
CA ALA A 16 50.65 33.84 -52.03
C ALA A 16 50.76 33.03 -50.76
N ALA A 17 51.81 33.26 -49.91
CA ALA A 17 51.92 32.61 -48.63
C ALA A 17 50.97 33.20 -47.56
N LEU A 18 50.59 34.48 -47.69
CA LEU A 18 49.64 35.08 -46.74
C LEU A 18 48.19 34.61 -47.03
N THR A 19 47.85 34.23 -48.24
CA THR A 19 46.50 33.75 -48.59
C THR A 19 46.24 32.29 -48.21
N LEU A 20 47.28 31.52 -47.90
CA LEU A 20 47.16 30.13 -47.45
C LEU A 20 46.90 29.98 -45.93
N ILE A 21 47.08 31.05 -45.15
CA ILE A 21 46.83 31.03 -43.71
C ILE A 21 45.37 31.39 -43.36
N ALA A 22 44.58 31.90 -44.31
CA ALA A 22 43.19 32.36 -44.11
C ALA A 22 42.13 31.24 -44.20
N CYS A 23 42.50 29.98 -44.46
CA CYS A 23 41.59 28.83 -44.53
C CYS A 23 41.86 27.77 -43.45
N ALA A 24 42.26 28.17 -42.27
CA ALA A 24 42.11 27.26 -41.13
C ALA A 24 40.62 27.27 -40.75
N PRO A 25 39.89 26.14 -40.82
CA PRO A 25 38.56 26.11 -40.28
C PRO A 25 38.63 26.51 -38.80
N ALA A 26 37.82 27.49 -38.41
CA ALA A 26 37.61 27.75 -36.99
C ALA A 26 37.26 26.44 -36.31
N PRO A 27 37.72 26.16 -35.10
CA PRO A 27 37.28 24.98 -34.35
C PRO A 27 35.75 25.06 -34.30
N ASP A 28 35.11 24.05 -34.86
CA ASP A 28 33.66 23.93 -34.86
C ASP A 28 33.30 23.49 -33.46
N ASP A 29 33.09 24.45 -32.53
CA ASP A 29 32.66 24.20 -31.13
C ASP A 29 31.18 23.70 -31.10
N GLN A 30 30.68 23.20 -32.22
CA GLN A 30 29.33 22.68 -32.35
C GLN A 30 29.34 21.16 -32.25
N TYR A 31 28.59 20.67 -31.26
CA TYR A 31 28.35 19.24 -31.07
C TYR A 31 26.99 18.87 -31.65
N GLN A 32 26.93 17.78 -32.36
CA GLN A 32 25.65 17.23 -32.80
C GLN A 32 25.02 16.41 -31.70
N GLY A 33 23.72 16.64 -31.46
CA GLY A 33 22.93 15.94 -30.42
C GLY A 33 21.59 15.51 -30.95
N TYR A 34 20.97 14.63 -30.18
CA TYR A 34 19.61 14.11 -30.44
C TYR A 34 18.70 14.54 -29.32
N LEU A 35 17.49 14.98 -29.68
CA LEU A 35 16.44 15.24 -28.73
C LEU A 35 15.82 13.91 -28.32
N GLU A 36 15.91 13.57 -27.05
CA GLU A 36 15.36 12.35 -26.46
C GLU A 36 14.37 12.69 -25.35
N ALA A 37 13.52 11.74 -25.00
CA ALA A 37 12.57 11.91 -23.93
C ALA A 37 12.49 10.65 -23.06
N ASN A 38 12.42 10.84 -21.74
CA ASN A 38 12.14 9.76 -20.80
C ASN A 38 10.64 9.56 -20.70
N TYR A 39 10.15 8.51 -21.32
CA TYR A 39 8.74 8.17 -21.24
C TYR A 39 8.41 7.36 -20.01
N ALA A 40 7.28 7.66 -19.39
CA ALA A 40 6.68 6.84 -18.35
C ALA A 40 5.64 5.90 -18.98
N TYR A 41 5.83 4.62 -18.79
CA TYR A 41 4.88 3.60 -19.23
C TYR A 41 3.93 3.29 -18.09
N VAL A 42 2.64 3.60 -18.25
CA VAL A 42 1.61 3.46 -17.22
C VAL A 42 0.79 2.22 -17.49
N GLY A 43 0.84 1.29 -16.55
CA GLY A 43 0.07 0.05 -16.54
C GLY A 43 -0.49 -0.23 -15.15
N THR A 44 -1.04 -1.42 -14.96
CA THR A 44 -1.57 -1.90 -13.68
C THR A 44 -1.01 -3.30 -13.38
N PRO A 45 -0.79 -3.65 -12.10
CA PRO A 45 -0.40 -5.00 -11.71
C PRO A 45 -1.53 -6.04 -11.88
N GLN A 46 -2.76 -5.61 -12.18
CA GLN A 46 -3.92 -6.47 -12.39
C GLN A 46 -4.23 -6.59 -13.88
N ALA A 47 -4.66 -7.78 -14.31
CA ALA A 47 -5.18 -7.99 -15.66
C ALA A 47 -6.68 -7.71 -15.71
N GLY A 48 -7.18 -7.20 -16.84
CA GLY A 48 -8.61 -6.95 -17.00
C GLY A 48 -8.95 -6.40 -18.38
N ARG A 49 -10.24 -6.34 -18.68
CA ARG A 49 -10.73 -5.69 -19.89
C ARG A 49 -10.71 -4.18 -19.68
N LEU A 50 -10.19 -3.42 -20.65
CA LEU A 50 -10.22 -1.96 -20.62
C LEU A 50 -11.66 -1.47 -20.84
N MET A 51 -12.25 -0.84 -19.82
CA MET A 51 -13.61 -0.35 -19.85
C MET A 51 -13.70 1.12 -20.27
N GLU A 52 -12.77 1.94 -19.75
CA GLU A 52 -12.74 3.38 -20.02
C GLU A 52 -11.32 3.85 -20.27
N LEU A 53 -11.18 4.77 -21.22
CA LEU A 53 -9.94 5.46 -21.56
C LEU A 53 -10.27 6.93 -21.82
N PRO A 54 -10.46 7.77 -20.78
CA PRO A 54 -10.93 9.15 -20.94
C PRO A 54 -9.89 10.11 -21.51
N VAL A 55 -8.66 9.66 -21.68
CA VAL A 55 -7.55 10.45 -22.23
C VAL A 55 -7.25 10.04 -23.68
N ASN A 56 -6.83 11.02 -24.48
CA ASN A 56 -6.47 10.82 -25.88
C ASN A 56 -4.99 11.14 -26.11
N ARG A 57 -4.42 10.59 -27.15
CA ARG A 57 -3.10 10.97 -27.63
C ARG A 57 -2.98 12.48 -27.81
N GLY A 58 -1.93 13.09 -27.29
CA GLY A 58 -1.68 14.53 -27.32
C GLY A 58 -2.34 15.33 -26.19
N SER A 59 -3.20 14.74 -25.36
CA SER A 59 -3.81 15.44 -24.24
C SER A 59 -2.81 15.66 -23.09
N ALA A 60 -2.92 16.80 -22.40
CA ALA A 60 -2.21 17.06 -21.14
C ALA A 60 -2.99 16.45 -19.99
N VAL A 61 -2.29 15.86 -19.03
CA VAL A 61 -2.84 15.30 -17.79
C VAL A 61 -2.12 15.88 -16.60
N GLU A 62 -2.88 16.14 -15.53
CA GLU A 62 -2.37 16.59 -14.24
C GLU A 62 -2.34 15.43 -13.24
N ILE A 63 -1.68 15.64 -12.10
CA ILE A 63 -1.66 14.67 -11.00
C ILE A 63 -3.11 14.35 -10.58
N GLY A 64 -3.44 13.06 -10.49
CA GLY A 64 -4.76 12.59 -10.10
C GLY A 64 -5.77 12.48 -11.26
N THR A 65 -5.44 12.95 -12.48
CA THR A 65 -6.29 12.75 -13.64
C THR A 65 -6.48 11.26 -13.92
N LEU A 66 -7.74 10.82 -14.04
CA LEU A 66 -8.07 9.43 -14.39
C LEU A 66 -7.54 9.11 -15.78
N LEU A 67 -6.72 8.08 -15.90
CA LEU A 67 -6.10 7.65 -17.15
C LEU A 67 -6.89 6.53 -17.81
N PHE A 68 -7.22 5.49 -17.06
CA PHE A 68 -8.03 4.38 -17.57
C PHE A 68 -8.68 3.59 -16.43
N VAL A 69 -9.69 2.82 -16.78
CA VAL A 69 -10.44 1.92 -15.89
C VAL A 69 -10.49 0.53 -16.50
N LEU A 70 -10.13 -0.48 -15.73
CA LEU A 70 -10.34 -1.89 -16.08
C LEU A 70 -11.66 -2.40 -15.48
N ASP A 71 -12.18 -3.50 -16.02
CA ASP A 71 -13.31 -4.22 -15.45
C ASP A 71 -12.98 -4.71 -14.04
N ALA A 72 -13.73 -4.22 -13.06
CA ALA A 72 -13.49 -4.44 -11.64
C ALA A 72 -14.59 -5.31 -10.99
N GLU A 73 -15.41 -5.99 -11.78
CA GLU A 73 -16.58 -6.71 -11.22
C GLU A 73 -16.14 -7.87 -10.31
N LEU A 74 -15.10 -8.59 -10.69
CA LEU A 74 -14.54 -9.68 -9.87
C LEU A 74 -13.96 -9.15 -8.56
N GLU A 75 -13.22 -8.05 -8.61
CA GLU A 75 -12.58 -7.43 -7.45
C GLU A 75 -13.60 -6.86 -6.47
N LYS A 76 -14.72 -6.32 -6.97
CA LYS A 76 -15.84 -5.88 -6.13
C LYS A 76 -16.47 -7.06 -5.38
N GLN A 77 -16.68 -8.17 -6.05
CA GLN A 77 -17.23 -9.39 -5.45
C GLN A 77 -16.25 -9.98 -4.41
N GLN A 78 -14.96 -10.03 -4.69
CA GLN A 78 -13.92 -10.46 -3.74
C GLN A 78 -13.85 -9.55 -2.50
N LEU A 79 -13.98 -8.24 -2.68
CA LEU A 79 -14.05 -7.30 -1.56
C LEU A 79 -15.31 -7.55 -0.71
N ALA A 80 -16.47 -7.76 -1.34
CA ALA A 80 -17.71 -8.06 -0.62
C ALA A 80 -17.62 -9.39 0.15
N GLU A 81 -17.03 -10.42 -0.42
CA GLU A 81 -16.78 -11.70 0.25
C GLU A 81 -15.83 -11.51 1.48
N ALA A 82 -14.72 -10.80 1.30
CA ALA A 82 -13.79 -10.50 2.39
C ALA A 82 -14.45 -9.72 3.54
N GLN A 83 -15.29 -8.74 3.21
CA GLN A 83 -16.08 -7.99 4.19
C GLN A 83 -17.08 -8.85 4.95
N ALA A 84 -17.77 -9.75 4.26
CA ALA A 84 -18.71 -10.70 4.87
C ALA A 84 -17.98 -11.64 5.84
N ARG A 85 -16.79 -12.13 5.47
CA ARG A 85 -15.94 -12.96 6.34
C ARG A 85 -15.45 -12.21 7.55
N LEU A 86 -15.04 -10.95 7.41
CA LEU A 86 -14.68 -10.08 8.52
C LEU A 86 -15.87 -9.90 9.49
N ALA A 87 -17.07 -9.62 8.98
CA ALA A 87 -18.26 -9.48 9.80
C ALA A 87 -18.58 -10.76 10.56
N GLN A 88 -18.39 -11.93 9.93
CA GLN A 88 -18.58 -13.24 10.58
C GLN A 88 -17.58 -13.41 11.75
N THR A 89 -16.29 -13.15 11.54
CA THR A 89 -15.27 -13.28 12.60
C THR A 89 -15.51 -12.30 13.73
N GLN A 90 -15.92 -11.07 13.42
CA GLN A 90 -16.30 -10.07 14.41
C GLN A 90 -17.49 -10.51 15.27
N ALA A 91 -18.52 -11.10 14.65
CA ALA A 91 -19.67 -11.65 15.38
C ALA A 91 -19.26 -12.81 16.29
N GLN A 92 -18.38 -13.71 15.84
CA GLN A 92 -17.83 -14.81 16.63
C GLN A 92 -17.03 -14.29 17.84
N ARG A 93 -16.20 -13.27 17.61
CA ARG A 93 -15.45 -12.62 18.68
C ARG A 93 -16.37 -11.92 19.69
N ALA A 94 -17.43 -11.26 19.21
CA ALA A 94 -18.41 -10.61 20.07
C ALA A 94 -19.18 -11.62 20.93
N ASP A 95 -19.51 -12.79 20.39
CA ASP A 95 -20.15 -13.88 21.15
C ASP A 95 -19.25 -14.40 22.29
N LEU A 96 -17.96 -14.55 22.03
CA LEU A 96 -16.98 -14.97 23.05
C LEU A 96 -16.82 -13.96 24.20
N ASN A 97 -17.07 -12.67 23.96
CA ASN A 97 -17.00 -11.64 25.00
C ASN A 97 -18.26 -11.60 25.89
N GLN A 98 -19.31 -12.31 25.51
CA GLN A 98 -20.52 -12.41 26.31
C GLN A 98 -20.48 -13.70 27.13
N GLY A 99 -20.89 -13.62 28.39
CA GLY A 99 -21.23 -14.79 29.17
C GLY A 99 -22.48 -15.47 28.62
N ARG A 100 -23.04 -16.43 29.38
CA ARG A 100 -24.31 -17.09 28.98
C ARG A 100 -25.44 -16.07 28.81
N ARG A 101 -26.39 -16.45 27.97
CA ARG A 101 -27.56 -15.62 27.66
C ARG A 101 -28.31 -15.23 28.95
N PRO A 102 -28.91 -14.03 29.03
CA PRO A 102 -29.64 -13.60 30.22
C PRO A 102 -30.71 -14.59 30.70
N ALA A 103 -31.38 -15.27 29.77
CA ALA A 103 -32.39 -16.30 30.12
C ALA A 103 -31.76 -17.51 30.83
N GLU A 104 -30.57 -17.95 30.44
CA GLU A 104 -29.86 -19.04 31.09
C GLU A 104 -29.39 -18.66 32.50
N ILE A 105 -28.91 -17.41 32.67
CA ILE A 105 -28.55 -16.86 33.99
C ILE A 105 -29.79 -16.80 34.91
N GLN A 106 -30.97 -16.46 34.40
CA GLN A 106 -32.22 -16.47 35.16
C GLN A 106 -32.60 -17.86 35.69
N VAL A 107 -32.32 -18.92 34.90
CA VAL A 107 -32.51 -20.31 35.37
C VAL A 107 -31.58 -20.63 36.56
N ILE A 108 -30.30 -20.22 36.44
CA ILE A 108 -29.36 -20.43 37.56
C ILE A 108 -29.77 -19.62 38.77
N ALA A 109 -30.21 -18.37 38.60
CA ALA A 109 -30.74 -17.56 39.69
C ALA A 109 -31.96 -18.21 40.39
N GLY A 110 -32.81 -18.92 39.65
CA GLY A 110 -33.85 -19.75 40.21
C GLY A 110 -33.36 -20.86 41.11
N ARG A 111 -32.34 -21.62 40.68
CA ARG A 111 -31.68 -22.67 41.47
C ARG A 111 -31.02 -22.10 42.72
N ILE A 112 -30.40 -20.94 42.68
CA ILE A 112 -29.84 -20.25 43.84
C ILE A 112 -30.93 -19.93 44.87
N ARG A 113 -32.11 -19.43 44.44
CA ARG A 113 -33.22 -19.16 45.36
C ARG A 113 -33.71 -20.42 46.03
N GLU A 114 -33.80 -21.52 45.30
CA GLU A 114 -34.13 -22.84 45.86
C GLU A 114 -33.09 -23.30 46.87
N ALA A 115 -31.82 -23.35 46.52
CA ALA A 115 -30.73 -23.76 47.42
C ALA A 115 -30.66 -22.89 48.67
N ARG A 116 -30.90 -21.59 48.58
CA ARG A 116 -30.98 -20.65 49.72
C ARG A 116 -32.16 -20.98 50.63
N SER A 117 -33.30 -21.35 50.08
CA SER A 117 -34.49 -21.76 50.87
C SER A 117 -34.22 -23.06 51.63
N VAL A 118 -33.58 -24.05 50.99
CA VAL A 118 -33.18 -25.33 51.63
C VAL A 118 -32.15 -25.07 52.77
N LEU A 119 -31.16 -24.23 52.53
CA LEU A 119 -30.17 -23.84 53.58
C LEU A 119 -30.87 -23.18 54.76
N ASN A 120 -31.79 -22.24 54.52
CA ASN A 120 -32.54 -21.58 55.57
C ASN A 120 -33.41 -22.55 56.41
N LEU A 121 -33.98 -23.58 55.75
CA LEU A 121 -34.72 -24.63 56.47
C LEU A 121 -33.78 -25.47 57.34
N ALA A 122 -32.67 -25.95 56.74
CA ALA A 122 -31.67 -26.74 57.46
C ALA A 122 -31.04 -25.97 58.64
N ALA A 123 -30.80 -24.68 58.47
CA ALA A 123 -30.29 -23.84 59.57
C ALA A 123 -31.27 -23.72 60.75
N ARG A 124 -32.57 -23.53 60.44
CA ARG A 124 -33.59 -23.48 61.50
C ARG A 124 -33.74 -24.84 62.19
N GLU A 125 -33.65 -25.94 61.46
CA GLU A 125 -33.70 -27.28 62.04
C GLU A 125 -32.49 -27.58 62.97
N LEU A 126 -31.29 -27.19 62.47
CA LEU A 126 -30.06 -27.31 63.31
C LEU A 126 -30.18 -26.52 64.60
N SER A 127 -30.59 -25.26 64.54
CA SER A 127 -30.79 -24.41 65.65
C SER A 127 -31.77 -25.03 66.68
N ARG A 128 -32.92 -25.51 66.20
CA ARG A 128 -33.94 -26.20 67.01
C ARG A 128 -33.38 -27.48 67.71
N THR A 129 -32.71 -28.32 66.91
CA THR A 129 -32.13 -29.59 67.42
C THR A 129 -31.02 -29.33 68.43
N THR A 130 -30.19 -28.29 68.22
CA THR A 130 -29.14 -27.86 69.14
C THR A 130 -29.76 -27.45 70.48
N ASP A 131 -30.88 -26.68 70.50
CA ASP A 131 -31.52 -26.24 71.72
C ASP A 131 -32.23 -27.38 72.48
N LEU A 132 -32.80 -28.32 71.74
CA LEU A 132 -33.40 -29.52 72.30
C LEU A 132 -32.33 -30.46 72.88
N GLN A 133 -31.19 -30.59 72.24
CA GLN A 133 -30.07 -31.41 72.73
C GLN A 133 -29.49 -30.83 74.01
N LYS A 134 -29.32 -29.50 74.15
CA LYS A 134 -28.89 -28.85 75.40
C LYS A 134 -29.84 -29.12 76.57
N ARG A 135 -31.13 -29.38 76.28
CA ARG A 135 -32.15 -29.73 77.24
C ARG A 135 -32.23 -31.26 77.51
N GLY A 136 -31.41 -32.07 76.84
CA GLY A 136 -31.40 -33.52 76.93
C GLY A 136 -32.61 -34.23 76.26
N LEU A 137 -33.29 -33.53 75.36
CA LEU A 137 -34.54 -34.03 74.74
C LEU A 137 -34.33 -34.77 73.39
N VAL A 138 -33.11 -34.71 72.86
CA VAL A 138 -32.76 -35.41 71.59
C VAL A 138 -31.36 -36.02 71.73
N SER A 139 -31.05 -37.04 70.89
CA SER A 139 -29.76 -37.72 70.88
C SER A 139 -28.65 -36.91 70.16
N ASN A 140 -27.41 -37.23 70.44
CA ASN A 140 -26.26 -36.67 69.72
C ASN A 140 -26.35 -37.03 68.22
N ASP A 141 -26.78 -38.22 67.87
CA ASP A 141 -27.01 -38.66 66.46
C ASP A 141 -28.02 -37.78 65.75
N ALA A 142 -29.07 -37.27 66.41
CA ALA A 142 -29.99 -36.33 65.83
C ALA A 142 -29.35 -34.96 65.51
N LEU A 143 -28.47 -34.49 66.44
CA LEU A 143 -27.69 -33.26 66.22
C LEU A 143 -26.69 -33.43 65.06
N ASP A 144 -26.01 -34.57 65.02
CA ASP A 144 -25.05 -34.85 63.90
C ASP A 144 -25.72 -34.91 62.55
N ARG A 145 -26.91 -35.48 62.49
CA ARG A 145 -27.71 -35.46 61.23
C ARG A 145 -28.15 -34.04 60.82
N ALA A 146 -28.54 -33.21 61.80
CA ALA A 146 -28.91 -31.83 61.51
C ALA A 146 -27.71 -30.99 61.05
N ASN A 147 -26.54 -31.20 61.62
CA ASN A 147 -25.27 -30.60 61.22
C ASN A 147 -24.89 -31.02 59.76
N ALA A 148 -24.99 -32.33 59.51
CA ALA A 148 -24.69 -32.86 58.14
C ALA A 148 -25.63 -32.26 57.12
N ALA A 149 -26.94 -32.19 57.39
CA ALA A 149 -27.93 -31.60 56.49
C ALA A 149 -27.68 -30.11 56.24
N HIS A 150 -27.31 -29.35 57.30
CA HIS A 150 -26.95 -27.95 57.13
C HIS A 150 -25.68 -27.78 56.27
N SER A 151 -24.62 -28.54 56.54
CA SER A 151 -23.37 -28.51 55.79
C SER A 151 -23.59 -28.88 54.31
N GLN A 152 -24.44 -29.89 54.04
CA GLN A 152 -24.80 -30.30 52.69
C GLN A 152 -25.55 -29.17 51.96
N ALA A 153 -26.51 -28.52 52.59
CA ALA A 153 -27.25 -27.40 52.02
C ALA A 153 -26.37 -26.20 51.75
N GLN A 154 -25.40 -25.92 52.64
CA GLN A 154 -24.42 -24.87 52.46
C GLN A 154 -23.49 -25.13 51.25
N ALA A 155 -22.99 -26.37 51.12
CA ALA A 155 -22.18 -26.79 50.01
C ALA A 155 -22.95 -26.69 48.66
N ARG A 156 -24.25 -27.05 48.66
CA ARG A 156 -25.12 -26.94 47.52
C ARG A 156 -25.28 -25.47 47.04
N LEU A 157 -25.53 -24.54 47.99
CA LEU A 157 -25.62 -23.12 47.68
C LEU A 157 -24.31 -22.58 47.10
N ALA A 158 -23.18 -22.93 47.74
CA ALA A 158 -21.85 -22.51 47.27
C ALA A 158 -21.57 -23.00 45.82
N SER A 159 -21.90 -24.26 45.54
CA SER A 159 -21.77 -24.84 44.17
C SER A 159 -22.61 -24.08 43.12
N THR A 160 -23.87 -23.74 43.49
CA THR A 160 -24.75 -23.02 42.53
C THR A 160 -24.34 -21.56 42.30
N LEU A 161 -23.76 -20.92 43.35
CA LEU A 161 -23.16 -19.58 43.19
C LEU A 161 -21.90 -19.61 42.32
N ALA A 162 -21.07 -20.65 42.46
CA ALA A 162 -19.92 -20.83 41.55
C ALA A 162 -20.34 -21.10 40.11
N GLU A 163 -21.45 -21.85 39.92
CA GLU A 163 -22.04 -22.05 38.59
C GLU A 163 -22.48 -20.71 37.97
N GLN A 164 -23.14 -19.83 38.75
CA GLN A 164 -23.51 -18.49 38.28
C GLN A 164 -22.27 -17.66 37.89
N SER A 165 -21.29 -17.57 38.76
CA SER A 165 -20.06 -16.83 38.49
C SER A 165 -19.37 -17.33 37.23
N SER A 166 -19.29 -18.65 37.03
CA SER A 166 -18.74 -19.24 35.80
C SER A 166 -19.58 -18.94 34.54
N ALA A 167 -20.89 -18.85 34.73
CA ALA A 167 -21.81 -18.56 33.59
C ALA A 167 -21.76 -17.08 33.16
N GLU A 168 -21.41 -16.19 34.08
CA GLU A 168 -21.26 -14.75 33.79
C GLU A 168 -19.91 -14.39 33.17
N LEU A 169 -18.91 -15.29 33.29
CA LEU A 169 -17.60 -15.06 32.67
C LEU A 169 -17.68 -15.10 31.14
N ALA A 170 -16.97 -14.18 30.53
CA ALA A 170 -16.62 -14.23 29.09
C ALA A 170 -15.81 -15.50 28.79
N GLY A 171 -15.58 -15.74 27.52
CA GLY A 171 -14.67 -16.80 27.05
C GLY A 171 -13.29 -16.72 27.70
N ARG A 172 -12.56 -17.82 27.66
CA ARG A 172 -11.19 -17.85 28.20
C ARG A 172 -10.32 -16.81 27.52
N PRO A 173 -9.42 -16.12 28.23
CA PRO A 173 -8.55 -15.07 27.65
C PRO A 173 -7.84 -15.52 26.37
N ASP A 174 -7.29 -16.73 26.34
CA ASP A 174 -6.59 -17.27 25.18
C ASP A 174 -7.54 -17.46 23.98
N THR A 175 -8.79 -17.85 24.23
CA THR A 175 -9.81 -18.02 23.17
C THR A 175 -10.22 -16.66 22.58
N ILE A 176 -10.36 -15.66 23.43
CA ILE A 176 -10.63 -14.27 23.01
C ILE A 176 -9.45 -13.74 22.20
N SER A 177 -8.21 -13.93 22.68
CA SER A 177 -7.01 -13.52 21.97
C SER A 177 -6.88 -14.20 20.60
N ALA A 178 -7.21 -15.48 20.49
CA ALA A 178 -7.24 -16.18 19.20
C ALA A 178 -8.32 -15.62 18.27
N ALA A 179 -9.49 -15.24 18.80
CA ALA A 179 -10.54 -14.61 18.01
C ALA A 179 -10.16 -13.18 17.57
N ASP A 180 -9.47 -12.41 18.41
CA ASP A 180 -8.91 -11.11 18.04
C ASP A 180 -7.92 -11.23 16.89
N ALA A 181 -6.99 -12.19 16.95
CA ALA A 181 -6.07 -12.48 15.86
C ALA A 181 -6.78 -12.91 14.56
N ALA A 182 -7.89 -13.66 14.67
CA ALA A 182 -8.70 -14.05 13.51
C ALA A 182 -9.41 -12.82 12.88
N VAL A 183 -9.87 -11.86 13.68
CA VAL A 183 -10.43 -10.60 13.18
C VAL A 183 -9.36 -9.79 12.47
N GLU A 184 -8.16 -9.66 13.02
CA GLU A 184 -7.04 -8.94 12.40
C GLU A 184 -6.63 -9.58 11.06
N ALA A 185 -6.55 -10.92 11.01
CA ALA A 185 -6.28 -11.64 9.77
C ALA A 185 -7.36 -11.39 8.71
N ALA A 186 -8.65 -11.42 9.09
CA ALA A 186 -9.75 -11.12 8.17
C ALA A 186 -9.74 -9.66 7.71
N GLN A 187 -9.37 -8.71 8.58
CA GLN A 187 -9.18 -7.30 8.24
C GLN A 187 -8.09 -7.13 7.18
N SER A 188 -6.96 -7.83 7.34
CA SER A 188 -5.86 -7.80 6.37
C SER A 188 -6.29 -8.30 4.98
N VAL A 189 -7.18 -9.30 4.92
CA VAL A 189 -7.76 -9.79 3.64
C VAL A 189 -8.65 -8.73 3.00
N VAL A 190 -9.44 -7.99 3.79
CA VAL A 190 -10.26 -6.86 3.29
C VAL A 190 -9.37 -5.77 2.70
N GLU A 191 -8.26 -5.40 3.36
CA GLU A 191 -7.35 -4.39 2.86
C GLU A 191 -6.66 -4.83 1.55
N GLN A 192 -6.28 -6.10 1.44
CA GLN A 192 -5.76 -6.66 0.19
C GLN A 192 -6.77 -6.60 -0.95
N ALA A 193 -8.03 -6.98 -0.69
CA ALA A 193 -9.09 -6.92 -1.70
C ALA A 193 -9.40 -5.47 -2.11
N ARG A 194 -9.41 -4.54 -1.16
CA ARG A 194 -9.57 -3.11 -1.42
C ARG A 194 -8.44 -2.55 -2.28
N TRP A 195 -7.20 -2.92 -1.98
CA TRP A 195 -6.04 -2.51 -2.76
C TRP A 195 -6.14 -3.01 -4.21
N ARG A 196 -6.50 -4.30 -4.42
CA ARG A 196 -6.70 -4.86 -5.77
C ARG A 196 -7.77 -4.10 -6.54
N LEU A 197 -8.90 -3.83 -5.91
CA LEU A 197 -9.97 -3.04 -6.51
C LEU A 197 -9.50 -1.63 -6.89
N ALA A 198 -8.70 -0.97 -6.05
CA ALA A 198 -8.16 0.34 -6.34
C ALA A 198 -7.20 0.34 -7.55
N GLN A 199 -6.50 -0.79 -7.81
CA GLN A 199 -5.63 -0.92 -8.98
C GLN A 199 -6.38 -1.04 -10.31
N MET A 200 -7.71 -1.24 -10.29
CA MET A 200 -8.53 -1.25 -11.50
C MET A 200 -8.79 0.14 -12.07
N GLN A 201 -8.51 1.19 -11.31
CA GLN A 201 -8.58 2.59 -11.74
C GLN A 201 -7.21 3.21 -11.60
N VAL A 202 -6.63 3.63 -12.71
CA VAL A 202 -5.29 4.19 -12.75
C VAL A 202 -5.36 5.66 -13.08
N SER A 203 -4.73 6.47 -12.22
CA SER A 203 -4.62 7.92 -12.36
C SER A 203 -3.17 8.35 -12.53
N ALA A 204 -2.96 9.53 -13.12
CA ALA A 204 -1.64 10.11 -13.33
C ALA A 204 -0.95 10.43 -12.00
N SER A 205 0.28 9.95 -11.83
CA SER A 205 1.12 10.22 -10.65
C SER A 205 1.91 11.54 -10.77
N ALA A 206 2.04 12.07 -11.99
CA ALA A 206 2.72 13.31 -12.30
C ALA A 206 2.03 14.00 -13.48
N ALA A 207 2.24 15.31 -13.60
CA ALA A 207 1.81 16.06 -14.77
C ALA A 207 2.60 15.60 -16.02
N ALA A 208 1.90 15.31 -17.11
CA ALA A 208 2.50 14.75 -18.32
C ALA A 208 1.62 15.03 -19.55
N HIS A 209 2.16 14.74 -20.73
CA HIS A 209 1.40 14.65 -21.98
C HIS A 209 1.26 13.19 -22.38
N VAL A 210 0.08 12.80 -22.85
CA VAL A 210 -0.15 11.46 -23.41
C VAL A 210 0.53 11.37 -24.77
N ASP A 211 1.61 10.61 -24.84
CA ASP A 211 2.35 10.39 -26.11
C ASP A 211 1.64 9.36 -26.98
N ASP A 212 1.23 8.24 -26.37
CA ASP A 212 0.51 7.18 -27.07
C ASP A 212 -0.42 6.39 -26.17
N THR A 213 -1.43 5.77 -26.79
CA THR A 213 -2.36 4.82 -26.19
C THR A 213 -2.12 3.44 -26.81
N LEU A 214 -1.70 2.46 -26.00
CA LEU A 214 -1.26 1.15 -26.50
C LEU A 214 -2.39 0.13 -26.57
N TYR A 215 -3.54 0.43 -25.96
CA TYR A 215 -4.76 -0.40 -25.96
C TYR A 215 -5.99 0.44 -26.24
N GLN A 216 -7.04 -0.21 -26.72
CA GLN A 216 -8.35 0.39 -26.98
C GLN A 216 -9.41 -0.14 -26.00
N VAL A 217 -10.47 0.64 -25.79
CA VAL A 217 -11.62 0.22 -24.98
C VAL A 217 -12.21 -1.08 -25.52
N GLY A 218 -12.41 -2.04 -24.64
CA GLY A 218 -12.87 -3.39 -24.94
C GLY A 218 -11.77 -4.45 -25.03
N GLU A 219 -10.52 -4.06 -25.18
CA GLU A 219 -9.39 -4.98 -25.26
C GLU A 219 -9.00 -5.53 -23.87
N TRP A 220 -8.38 -6.71 -23.89
CA TRP A 220 -7.84 -7.34 -22.68
C TRP A 220 -6.41 -6.87 -22.42
N VAL A 221 -6.17 -6.29 -21.25
CA VAL A 221 -4.86 -5.83 -20.78
C VAL A 221 -4.28 -6.87 -19.84
N PRO A 222 -3.13 -7.47 -20.15
CA PRO A 222 -2.39 -8.34 -19.23
C PRO A 222 -1.84 -7.58 -18.02
N ALA A 223 -1.63 -8.28 -16.90
CA ALA A 223 -0.96 -7.72 -15.73
C ALA A 223 0.46 -7.22 -16.08
N GLY A 224 0.79 -6.01 -15.65
CA GLY A 224 2.09 -5.37 -15.92
C GLY A 224 2.25 -4.79 -17.32
N ALA A 225 1.29 -4.99 -18.24
CA ALA A 225 1.35 -4.40 -19.56
C ALA A 225 1.06 -2.87 -19.50
N PRO A 226 1.85 -2.03 -20.18
CA PRO A 226 1.60 -0.61 -20.25
C PRO A 226 0.37 -0.33 -21.13
N VAL A 227 -0.56 0.47 -20.65
CA VAL A 227 -1.74 0.94 -21.39
C VAL A 227 -1.47 2.27 -22.07
N LEU A 228 -0.68 3.11 -21.42
CA LEU A 228 -0.36 4.46 -21.87
C LEU A 228 1.15 4.70 -21.83
N LYS A 229 1.60 5.54 -22.75
CA LYS A 229 2.93 6.12 -22.80
C LYS A 229 2.81 7.61 -22.54
N LEU A 230 3.40 8.08 -21.44
CA LEU A 230 3.35 9.48 -21.03
C LEU A 230 4.71 10.14 -21.19
N LEU A 231 4.69 11.39 -21.62
CA LEU A 231 5.85 12.29 -21.63
C LEU A 231 5.71 13.23 -20.43
N PRO A 232 6.53 13.10 -19.38
CA PRO A 232 6.52 14.00 -18.23
C PRO A 232 6.82 15.45 -18.64
N THR A 233 6.24 16.41 -17.92
CA THR A 233 6.40 17.86 -18.19
C THR A 233 7.82 18.37 -17.93
N GLN A 234 8.70 17.58 -17.29
CA GLN A 234 10.12 17.93 -17.15
C GLN A 234 10.84 18.07 -18.50
N GLY A 235 10.19 17.67 -19.56
CA GLY A 235 10.60 17.92 -20.93
C GLY A 235 11.59 16.91 -21.49
N PRO A 236 11.87 17.05 -22.78
CA PRO A 236 12.91 16.28 -23.45
C PRO A 236 14.28 16.75 -22.99
N PHE A 237 15.27 15.90 -23.13
CA PHE A 237 16.68 16.22 -22.93
C PHE A 237 17.45 16.04 -24.23
N VAL A 238 18.59 16.69 -24.33
CA VAL A 238 19.49 16.56 -25.48
C VAL A 238 20.65 15.66 -25.08
N ARG A 239 20.86 14.61 -25.86
CA ARG A 239 22.07 13.78 -25.78
C ARG A 239 23.02 14.18 -26.87
N PHE A 240 24.24 14.57 -26.51
CA PHE A 240 25.30 14.87 -27.43
C PHE A 240 26.60 14.14 -27.04
N PHE A 241 27.49 13.99 -27.99
CA PHE A 241 28.73 13.22 -27.82
C PHE A 241 29.92 14.15 -27.90
N VAL A 242 30.86 13.97 -26.98
CA VAL A 242 32.11 14.74 -26.92
C VAL A 242 33.29 13.78 -26.97
N SER A 243 34.40 14.23 -27.52
CA SER A 243 35.64 13.45 -27.54
C SER A 243 36.24 13.31 -26.12
N LEU A 244 36.98 12.24 -25.87
CA LEU A 244 37.68 12.05 -24.58
C LEU A 244 38.64 13.21 -24.22
N THR A 245 39.21 13.88 -25.21
CA THR A 245 40.10 15.02 -25.03
C THR A 245 39.38 16.26 -24.54
N GLU A 246 38.11 16.40 -24.87
CA GLU A 246 37.24 17.52 -24.50
C GLU A 246 36.41 17.26 -23.26
N LEU A 247 36.33 16.00 -22.82
CA LEU A 247 35.53 15.61 -21.68
C LEU A 247 35.88 16.36 -20.38
N ALA A 248 37.17 16.76 -20.22
CA ALA A 248 37.65 17.46 -19.02
C ALA A 248 37.01 18.85 -18.81
N GLN A 249 36.49 19.48 -19.85
CA GLN A 249 35.80 20.79 -19.75
C GLN A 249 34.31 20.67 -19.42
N TRP A 250 33.75 19.45 -19.43
CA TRP A 250 32.35 19.19 -19.17
C TRP A 250 32.13 18.70 -17.73
N SER A 251 31.19 19.28 -17.06
CA SER A 251 30.73 18.83 -15.74
C SER A 251 29.22 19.05 -15.59
N PRO A 252 28.54 18.26 -14.75
CA PRO A 252 27.15 18.53 -14.42
C PRO A 252 27.02 19.98 -13.88
N GLY A 253 26.00 20.71 -14.37
CA GLY A 253 25.76 22.12 -14.04
C GLY A 253 26.25 23.11 -15.09
N VAL A 254 27.06 22.69 -16.07
CA VAL A 254 27.48 23.56 -17.20
C VAL A 254 26.26 23.89 -18.05
N SER A 255 26.10 25.19 -18.37
CA SER A 255 25.04 25.67 -19.26
C SER A 255 25.51 25.60 -20.72
N ILE A 256 24.65 25.11 -21.58
CA ILE A 256 24.88 25.01 -23.03
C ILE A 256 23.76 25.68 -23.79
N GLU A 257 24.08 26.17 -24.96
CA GLU A 257 23.11 26.67 -25.93
C GLU A 257 22.82 25.56 -26.96
N VAL A 258 21.54 25.28 -27.17
CA VAL A 258 21.09 24.25 -28.10
C VAL A 258 20.35 24.93 -29.23
N ASP A 259 20.91 24.82 -30.42
CA ASP A 259 20.27 25.28 -31.64
C ASP A 259 19.53 24.13 -32.31
N CYS A 260 18.32 24.35 -32.74
CA CYS A 260 17.47 23.33 -33.36
C CYS A 260 16.74 23.88 -34.60
N ASN A 261 16.75 23.09 -35.69
CA ASN A 261 16.01 23.42 -36.89
C ASN A 261 14.50 23.43 -36.59
N GLY A 262 13.91 24.63 -36.54
CA GLY A 262 12.47 24.82 -36.24
C GLY A 262 12.19 25.44 -34.86
N CYS A 263 13.21 25.68 -34.05
CA CYS A 263 13.06 26.50 -32.84
C CYS A 263 13.01 27.98 -33.21
N ALA A 264 12.18 28.75 -32.52
CA ALA A 264 12.06 30.19 -32.74
C ALA A 264 13.29 30.96 -32.25
N ALA A 265 14.06 30.41 -31.30
CA ALA A 265 15.30 30.92 -30.75
C ALA A 265 16.12 29.74 -30.16
N PRO A 266 17.45 29.90 -30.02
CA PRO A 266 18.27 28.92 -29.31
C PRO A 266 17.75 28.67 -27.88
N LEU A 267 17.80 27.40 -27.46
CA LEU A 267 17.37 26.96 -26.12
C LEU A 267 18.56 26.87 -25.19
N THR A 268 18.42 27.29 -23.96
CA THR A 268 19.43 27.08 -22.92
C THR A 268 19.15 25.75 -22.22
N ALA A 269 20.16 24.87 -22.17
CA ALA A 269 20.09 23.61 -21.43
C ALA A 269 21.25 23.54 -20.43
N THR A 270 21.11 22.65 -19.43
CA THR A 270 22.16 22.44 -18.43
C THR A 270 22.57 20.96 -18.47
N VAL A 271 23.86 20.71 -18.50
CA VAL A 271 24.40 19.35 -18.42
C VAL A 271 23.96 18.70 -17.11
N SER A 272 23.16 17.67 -17.21
CA SER A 272 22.62 16.94 -16.04
C SER A 272 23.41 15.67 -15.74
N PHE A 273 23.98 15.03 -16.74
CA PHE A 273 24.66 13.75 -16.59
C PHE A 273 25.77 13.58 -17.63
N ILE A 274 26.86 12.93 -17.24
CA ILE A 274 27.95 12.51 -18.11
C ILE A 274 28.11 11.00 -17.95
N ALA A 275 28.08 10.26 -19.07
CA ALA A 275 28.24 8.81 -19.05
C ALA A 275 29.66 8.43 -18.57
N ALA A 276 29.75 7.49 -17.65
CA ALA A 276 31.02 6.99 -17.10
C ALA A 276 31.75 6.02 -18.06
N ALA A 277 31.03 5.44 -19.02
CA ALA A 277 31.60 4.56 -20.02
C ALA A 277 31.51 5.23 -21.40
N PRO A 278 32.55 5.09 -22.24
CA PRO A 278 32.50 5.61 -23.59
C PRO A 278 31.44 4.85 -24.42
N GLU A 279 30.60 5.60 -25.09
CA GLU A 279 29.66 5.06 -26.08
C GLU A 279 30.24 5.27 -27.49
N TYR A 280 30.13 4.26 -28.33
CA TYR A 280 30.48 4.42 -29.72
C TYR A 280 29.31 5.03 -30.46
N THR A 281 29.53 6.19 -31.11
CA THR A 281 28.60 6.67 -32.13
C THR A 281 28.65 5.70 -33.32
N PRO A 282 27.53 5.17 -33.79
CA PRO A 282 27.52 4.51 -35.08
C PRO A 282 27.95 5.49 -36.16
N PRO A 283 28.73 5.06 -37.16
CA PRO A 283 29.24 5.89 -38.21
C PRO A 283 28.12 6.50 -39.07
#